data_79a7b2902a5f55fac62147bae581a154
#
_entry.id   79a7b2902a5f55fac62147bae581a154
#
_cell.length_a   1.000
_cell.length_b   1.000
_cell.length_c   1.000
_cell.angle_alpha   90.00
_cell.angle_beta   90.00
_cell.angle_gamma   90.00
#
_symmetry.space_group_name_H-M   'P 1'
#
loop_
_entity.id
_entity.type
_entity.pdbx_description
1 polymer ?
#
loop_
_entity_poly.entity_id
_entity_poly.type
_entity_poly.pdbx_seq_one_letter_code
_entity_poly.pdbx_strand_id
1 'polypeptide(L)'
;GDTVPIAESAVDPNFRPDQVPVTWREGESVARGRGDGEWGDAARGADRRGAEATVTVAGTGDDRRVIKRRVEKSYRHPELDRTLRRDRTVAEARLTSEARRAGVPTPLVSDVDLASATLTLQYVGDRDLATALDERATEAVGRHLARLHGAGIVHGDPTTRNVRVSPDGVEGRVESGDSAPAPETYLIDFGLGYHTGHVEDHAMDLHVFEGSIRATATDPDPLIAAFESGYEAVGDGEVLERLRDVADRGRYR
;
A
#
# COMPACT_ATOMS: atom_id res chain seq x y z
N GLY A 1 12.42 -24.95 29.12
CA GLY A 1 11.27 -24.71 28.33
C GLY A 1 10.56 -23.48 28.85
N ASP A 2 10.82 -22.30 28.31
CA ASP A 2 10.07 -21.09 28.65
C ASP A 2 9.35 -20.66 27.39
N THR A 3 8.03 -20.92 27.39
CA THR A 3 7.10 -20.42 26.40
C THR A 3 6.84 -18.94 26.75
N VAL A 4 7.32 -18.02 25.94
CA VAL A 4 6.98 -16.60 26.06
C VAL A 4 5.52 -16.45 25.64
N PRO A 5 4.62 -15.92 26.49
CA PRO A 5 3.23 -15.70 26.09
C PRO A 5 3.18 -14.55 25.08
N ILE A 6 2.61 -14.83 23.92
CA ILE A 6 2.22 -13.79 22.94
C ILE A 6 1.14 -12.96 23.62
N ALA A 7 1.41 -11.64 23.77
CA ALA A 7 0.48 -10.72 24.40
C ALA A 7 -0.86 -10.70 23.64
N GLU A 8 -1.93 -11.07 24.34
CA GLU A 8 -3.32 -11.12 23.88
C GLU A 8 -3.98 -9.74 23.67
N SER A 9 -3.20 -8.64 23.64
CA SER A 9 -3.75 -7.28 23.78
C SER A 9 -3.85 -6.46 22.49
N ALA A 10 -3.83 -7.09 21.31
CA ALA A 10 -3.92 -6.36 20.04
C ALA A 10 -5.16 -6.72 19.19
N VAL A 11 -6.16 -7.39 19.75
CA VAL A 11 -7.41 -7.64 19.02
C VAL A 11 -8.44 -6.63 19.48
N ASP A 12 -8.90 -5.78 18.55
CA ASP A 12 -10.05 -4.89 18.78
C ASP A 12 -11.23 -5.75 19.29
N PRO A 13 -11.79 -5.48 20.50
CA PRO A 13 -12.91 -6.22 21.06
C PRO A 13 -14.17 -6.14 20.19
N ASN A 14 -14.24 -5.25 19.21
CA ASN A 14 -15.31 -5.12 18.23
C ASN A 14 -14.98 -5.80 16.88
N PHE A 15 -13.84 -6.44 16.75
CA PHE A 15 -13.49 -7.20 15.55
C PHE A 15 -14.46 -8.38 15.39
N ARG A 16 -15.33 -8.30 14.39
CA ARG A 16 -16.20 -9.40 13.98
C ARG A 16 -15.66 -9.99 12.67
N PRO A 17 -15.13 -11.23 12.70
CA PRO A 17 -14.58 -11.89 11.51
C PRO A 17 -15.59 -12.05 10.37
N ASP A 18 -16.88 -12.08 10.69
CA ASP A 18 -18.01 -12.21 9.78
C ASP A 18 -18.36 -10.91 9.01
N GLN A 19 -17.84 -9.77 9.45
CA GLN A 19 -18.03 -8.46 8.81
C GLN A 19 -16.89 -8.05 7.88
N VAL A 20 -15.79 -8.79 7.86
CA VAL A 20 -14.72 -8.60 6.89
C VAL A 20 -15.05 -9.50 5.69
N PRO A 21 -15.20 -8.98 4.46
CA PRO A 21 -15.45 -9.80 3.28
C PRO A 21 -14.17 -10.54 2.83
N VAL A 22 -13.43 -11.09 3.77
CA VAL A 22 -12.26 -11.92 3.56
C VAL A 22 -12.53 -13.25 4.22
N THR A 23 -12.87 -14.26 3.44
CA THR A 23 -13.02 -15.63 3.93
C THR A 23 -11.65 -16.21 4.25
N TRP A 24 -11.25 -16.10 5.51
CA TRP A 24 -10.12 -16.84 6.08
C TRP A 24 -10.52 -18.30 6.22
N ARG A 25 -10.28 -19.13 5.21
CA ARG A 25 -10.47 -20.58 5.30
C ARG A 25 -9.10 -21.25 5.21
N GLU A 26 -8.64 -21.81 6.32
CA GLU A 26 -7.53 -22.75 6.30
C GLU A 26 -8.00 -24.07 5.66
N GLY A 27 -7.38 -24.45 4.56
CA GLY A 27 -7.44 -25.80 4.02
C GLY A 27 -8.50 -26.10 2.97
N GLU A 28 -9.38 -25.19 2.57
CA GLU A 28 -10.24 -25.42 1.41
C GLU A 28 -9.60 -24.83 0.13
N SER A 29 -9.08 -25.72 -0.71
CA SER A 29 -8.78 -25.35 -2.09
C SER A 29 -10.09 -24.98 -2.77
N VAL A 30 -10.19 -23.75 -3.26
CA VAL A 30 -11.28 -23.37 -4.18
C VAL A 30 -11.28 -24.38 -5.32
N ALA A 31 -12.36 -25.14 -5.41
CA ALA A 31 -12.56 -26.12 -6.45
C ALA A 31 -12.32 -25.44 -7.79
N ARG A 32 -11.33 -25.93 -8.54
CA ARG A 32 -11.11 -25.53 -9.93
C ARG A 32 -12.39 -25.86 -10.71
N GLY A 33 -13.19 -24.84 -10.95
CA GLY A 33 -14.24 -24.95 -11.93
C GLY A 33 -13.60 -25.32 -13.27
N ARG A 34 -13.82 -26.54 -13.73
CA ARG A 34 -13.58 -26.91 -15.13
C ARG A 34 -14.57 -26.12 -15.97
N GLY A 35 -14.14 -24.96 -16.43
CA GLY A 35 -14.76 -24.25 -17.52
C GLY A 35 -13.83 -24.40 -18.71
N ASP A 36 -14.13 -25.35 -19.61
CA ASP A 36 -13.59 -25.41 -20.96
C ASP A 36 -14.16 -24.22 -21.75
N GLY A 37 -13.67 -23.02 -21.47
CA GLY A 37 -14.00 -21.80 -22.19
C GLY A 37 -12.73 -21.27 -22.82
N GLU A 38 -12.67 -21.27 -24.15
CA GLU A 38 -11.66 -20.58 -24.94
C GLU A 38 -11.51 -19.14 -24.46
N TRP A 39 -10.39 -18.88 -23.79
CA TRP A 39 -10.01 -17.52 -23.40
C TRP A 39 -9.50 -16.81 -24.65
N GLY A 40 -10.38 -15.99 -25.21
CA GLY A 40 -10.04 -15.12 -26.33
C GLY A 40 -8.84 -14.21 -25.97
N ASP A 41 -8.01 -13.99 -26.95
CA ASP A 41 -6.66 -13.40 -26.99
C ASP A 41 -6.59 -11.88 -26.65
N ALA A 42 -7.45 -11.35 -25.78
CA ALA A 42 -7.63 -9.91 -25.58
C ALA A 42 -7.27 -9.37 -24.18
N ALA A 43 -6.68 -10.16 -23.27
CA ALA A 43 -6.32 -9.67 -21.92
C ALA A 43 -4.98 -10.23 -21.46
N ARG A 44 -3.90 -9.99 -22.20
CA ARG A 44 -2.54 -10.10 -21.64
C ARG A 44 -2.26 -8.82 -20.86
N GLY A 45 -2.74 -8.76 -19.61
CA GLY A 45 -2.26 -7.80 -18.64
C GLY A 45 -0.74 -7.94 -18.51
N ALA A 46 -0.02 -6.83 -18.61
CA ALA A 46 1.43 -6.82 -18.51
C ALA A 46 1.86 -7.42 -17.17
N ASP A 47 2.44 -8.62 -17.21
CA ASP A 47 3.02 -9.30 -16.05
C ASP A 47 4.23 -8.49 -15.58
N ARG A 48 4.10 -7.76 -14.48
CA ARG A 48 5.23 -7.06 -13.86
C ARG A 48 5.91 -7.99 -12.87
N ARG A 49 7.04 -8.55 -13.28
CA ARG A 49 7.85 -9.40 -12.42
C ARG A 49 8.83 -8.55 -11.62
N GLY A 50 8.49 -8.31 -10.35
CA GLY A 50 9.43 -7.74 -9.38
C GLY A 50 10.33 -8.81 -8.75
N ALA A 51 11.35 -8.38 -8.01
CA ALA A 51 12.29 -9.29 -7.34
C ALA A 51 11.59 -10.18 -6.28
N GLU A 52 10.49 -9.73 -5.67
CA GLU A 52 9.80 -10.41 -4.56
C GLU A 52 8.43 -10.97 -4.94
N ALA A 53 7.76 -10.41 -5.93
CA ALA A 53 6.42 -10.81 -6.32
C ALA A 53 6.19 -10.62 -7.82
N THR A 54 5.27 -11.41 -8.37
CA THR A 54 4.66 -11.17 -9.68
C THR A 54 3.33 -10.48 -9.46
N VAL A 55 3.07 -9.43 -10.22
CA VAL A 55 1.81 -8.67 -10.19
C VAL A 55 1.13 -8.76 -11.54
N THR A 56 -0.09 -9.26 -11.56
CA THR A 56 -0.91 -9.45 -12.76
C THR A 56 -2.24 -8.74 -12.58
N VAL A 57 -2.75 -8.11 -13.63
CA VAL A 57 -4.13 -7.58 -13.65
C VAL A 57 -5.04 -8.60 -14.32
N ALA A 58 -6.13 -8.98 -13.66
CA ALA A 58 -7.13 -9.89 -14.16
C ALA A 58 -8.52 -9.23 -14.19
N GLY A 59 -9.40 -9.72 -15.06
CA GLY A 59 -10.75 -9.15 -15.26
C GLY A 59 -10.77 -7.99 -16.23
N THR A 60 -11.97 -7.44 -16.47
CA THR A 60 -12.20 -6.33 -17.40
C THR A 60 -13.18 -5.32 -16.77
N GLY A 61 -13.15 -4.07 -17.21
CA GLY A 61 -14.03 -3.03 -16.70
C GLY A 61 -13.90 -2.89 -15.17
N ASP A 62 -15.03 -2.82 -14.48
CA ASP A 62 -15.10 -2.65 -13.01
C ASP A 62 -14.72 -3.92 -12.22
N ASP A 63 -14.69 -5.08 -12.89
CA ASP A 63 -14.28 -6.35 -12.29
C ASP A 63 -12.77 -6.56 -12.29
N ARG A 64 -11.99 -5.58 -12.71
CA ARG A 64 -10.53 -5.66 -12.67
C ARG A 64 -10.01 -5.86 -11.25
N ARG A 65 -9.06 -6.76 -11.11
CA ARG A 65 -8.36 -7.07 -9.84
C ARG A 65 -6.86 -7.14 -10.07
N VAL A 66 -6.12 -6.81 -9.05
CA VAL A 66 -4.66 -6.98 -9.02
C VAL A 66 -4.35 -8.25 -8.24
N ILE A 67 -3.66 -9.19 -8.87
CA ILE A 67 -3.21 -10.44 -8.26
C ILE A 67 -1.71 -10.31 -8.01
N LYS A 68 -1.32 -10.27 -6.75
CA LYS A 68 0.09 -10.21 -6.30
C LYS A 68 0.48 -11.55 -5.71
N ARG A 69 1.38 -12.28 -6.38
CA ARG A 69 1.89 -13.57 -5.93
C ARG A 69 3.35 -13.47 -5.56
N ARG A 70 3.72 -13.86 -4.34
CA ARG A 70 5.12 -13.87 -3.89
C ARG A 70 5.91 -15.00 -4.55
N VAL A 71 7.10 -14.65 -5.07
CA VAL A 71 7.97 -15.57 -5.80
C VAL A 71 8.80 -16.40 -4.82
N GLU A 72 8.91 -17.71 -5.10
CA GLU A 72 9.79 -18.61 -4.37
C GLU A 72 11.26 -18.25 -4.56
N LYS A 73 12.05 -18.37 -3.49
CA LYS A 73 13.47 -18.09 -3.50
C LYS A 73 14.27 -19.39 -3.41
N SER A 74 14.88 -19.81 -4.51
CA SER A 74 15.62 -21.07 -4.60
C SER A 74 16.84 -21.16 -3.68
N TYR A 75 17.35 -20.02 -3.18
CA TYR A 75 18.48 -19.97 -2.24
C TYR A 75 18.08 -20.17 -0.77
N ARG A 76 16.77 -20.24 -0.48
CA ARG A 76 16.22 -20.46 0.87
C ARG A 76 15.81 -21.90 1.06
N HIS A 77 15.85 -22.39 2.31
CA HIS A 77 15.24 -23.67 2.65
C HIS A 77 13.73 -23.62 2.33
N PRO A 78 13.14 -24.62 1.64
CA PRO A 78 11.76 -24.56 1.15
C PRO A 78 10.71 -24.27 2.23
N GLU A 79 10.85 -24.85 3.42
CA GLU A 79 9.91 -24.60 4.53
C GLU A 79 10.01 -23.18 5.08
N LEU A 80 11.23 -22.66 5.23
CA LEU A 80 11.47 -21.28 5.64
C LEU A 80 10.91 -20.30 4.61
N ASP A 81 11.16 -20.55 3.32
CA ASP A 81 10.65 -19.68 2.26
C ASP A 81 9.11 -19.66 2.24
N ARG A 82 8.47 -20.82 2.40
CA ARG A 82 7.00 -20.91 2.49
C ARG A 82 6.45 -20.12 3.67
N THR A 83 7.05 -20.27 4.85
CA THR A 83 6.65 -19.56 6.06
C THR A 83 6.80 -18.04 5.86
N LEU A 84 7.95 -17.56 5.39
CA LEU A 84 8.18 -16.14 5.16
C LEU A 84 7.24 -15.53 4.12
N ARG A 85 6.93 -16.25 3.03
CA ARG A 85 5.99 -15.78 2.01
C ARG A 85 4.56 -15.67 2.59
N ARG A 86 4.14 -16.69 3.35
CA ARG A 86 2.85 -16.69 4.04
C ARG A 86 2.74 -15.50 5.01
N ASP A 87 3.71 -15.35 5.92
CA ASP A 87 3.69 -14.32 6.96
C ASP A 87 3.69 -12.91 6.35
N ARG A 88 4.50 -12.68 5.32
CA ARG A 88 4.52 -11.40 4.60
C ARG A 88 3.22 -11.13 3.85
N THR A 89 2.56 -12.14 3.31
CA THR A 89 1.25 -11.99 2.65
C THR A 89 0.18 -11.60 3.66
N VAL A 90 0.17 -12.24 4.84
CA VAL A 90 -0.74 -11.91 5.94
C VAL A 90 -0.49 -10.47 6.44
N ALA A 91 0.78 -10.11 6.68
CA ALA A 91 1.14 -8.79 7.19
C ALA A 91 0.71 -7.69 6.21
N GLU A 92 1.01 -7.84 4.92
CA GLU A 92 0.62 -6.89 3.88
C GLU A 92 -0.91 -6.73 3.79
N ALA A 93 -1.67 -7.84 3.80
CA ALA A 93 -3.12 -7.80 3.75
C ALA A 93 -3.73 -7.07 4.96
N ARG A 94 -3.18 -7.33 6.16
CA ARG A 94 -3.60 -6.67 7.41
C ARG A 94 -3.33 -5.18 7.38
N LEU A 95 -2.09 -4.79 7.10
CA LEU A 95 -1.69 -3.37 7.06
C LEU A 95 -2.47 -2.58 6.02
N THR A 96 -2.69 -3.14 4.82
CA THR A 96 -3.53 -2.53 3.78
C THR A 96 -4.95 -2.27 4.30
N SER A 97 -5.53 -3.25 5.00
CA SER A 97 -6.89 -3.14 5.56
C SER A 97 -6.96 -2.17 6.75
N GLU A 98 -5.94 -2.16 7.61
CA GLU A 98 -5.83 -1.27 8.77
C GLU A 98 -5.62 0.18 8.34
N ALA A 99 -4.75 0.45 7.38
CA ALA A 99 -4.56 1.75 6.77
C ALA A 99 -5.89 2.30 6.21
N ARG A 100 -6.67 1.45 5.53
CA ARG A 100 -7.98 1.84 5.03
C ARG A 100 -8.96 2.21 6.15
N ARG A 101 -8.97 1.47 7.27
CA ARG A 101 -9.80 1.81 8.45
C ARG A 101 -9.35 3.12 9.10
N ALA A 102 -8.07 3.45 9.02
CA ALA A 102 -7.53 4.75 9.47
C ALA A 102 -7.86 5.91 8.52
N GLY A 103 -8.64 5.67 7.46
CA GLY A 103 -9.05 6.69 6.49
C GLY A 103 -8.00 7.00 5.43
N VAL A 104 -7.02 6.10 5.23
CA VAL A 104 -6.06 6.18 4.14
C VAL A 104 -6.61 5.42 2.94
N PRO A 105 -6.74 6.05 1.76
CA PRO A 105 -7.15 5.35 0.55
C PRO A 105 -6.14 4.26 0.19
N THR A 106 -6.59 3.01 0.22
CA THR A 106 -5.83 1.80 -0.16
C THR A 106 -6.73 0.88 -0.95
N PRO A 107 -6.20 -0.02 -1.79
CA PRO A 107 -7.01 -1.03 -2.46
C PRO A 107 -7.77 -1.89 -1.45
N LEU A 108 -8.99 -2.29 -1.79
CA LEU A 108 -9.69 -3.32 -1.04
C LEU A 108 -8.95 -4.66 -1.20
N VAL A 109 -8.72 -5.35 -0.09
CA VAL A 109 -8.26 -6.74 -0.08
C VAL A 109 -9.49 -7.61 -0.32
N SER A 110 -9.54 -8.29 -1.47
CA SER A 110 -10.68 -9.13 -1.85
C SER A 110 -10.47 -10.61 -1.57
N ASP A 111 -9.20 -11.08 -1.57
CA ASP A 111 -8.87 -12.46 -1.26
C ASP A 111 -7.41 -12.61 -0.81
N VAL A 112 -7.15 -13.64 0.02
CA VAL A 112 -5.82 -14.00 0.50
C VAL A 112 -5.65 -15.52 0.46
N ASP A 113 -4.91 -16.02 -0.53
CA ASP A 113 -4.53 -17.43 -0.61
C ASP A 113 -3.16 -17.65 0.03
N LEU A 114 -3.14 -18.22 1.23
CA LEU A 114 -1.92 -18.50 1.97
C LEU A 114 -1.15 -19.70 1.43
N ALA A 115 -1.81 -20.62 0.72
CA ALA A 115 -1.16 -21.79 0.14
C ALA A 115 -0.25 -21.39 -1.02
N SER A 116 -0.70 -20.47 -1.87
CA SER A 116 0.08 -19.92 -2.99
C SER A 116 0.79 -18.61 -2.66
N ALA A 117 0.62 -18.08 -1.44
CA ALA A 117 1.10 -16.76 -1.03
C ALA A 117 0.66 -15.65 -1.99
N THR A 118 -0.62 -15.65 -2.32
CA THR A 118 -1.26 -14.74 -3.27
C THR A 118 -2.22 -13.80 -2.56
N LEU A 119 -2.15 -12.51 -2.90
CA LEU A 119 -3.04 -11.46 -2.45
C LEU A 119 -3.80 -10.91 -3.64
N THR A 120 -5.15 -10.87 -3.55
CA THR A 120 -6.00 -10.28 -4.56
C THR A 120 -6.55 -8.96 -4.07
N LEU A 121 -6.32 -7.89 -4.83
CA LEU A 121 -6.62 -6.52 -4.47
C LEU A 121 -7.54 -5.88 -5.51
N GLN A 122 -8.28 -4.87 -5.08
CA GLN A 122 -8.99 -3.96 -5.97
C GLN A 122 -8.00 -3.30 -6.94
N TYR A 123 -8.41 -3.17 -8.19
CA TYR A 123 -7.70 -2.33 -9.15
C TYR A 123 -8.08 -0.86 -8.92
N VAL A 124 -7.09 -0.01 -8.65
CA VAL A 124 -7.30 1.41 -8.29
C VAL A 124 -6.66 2.38 -9.30
N GLY A 125 -6.45 1.95 -10.53
CA GLY A 125 -5.90 2.75 -11.61
C GLY A 125 -4.61 2.19 -12.19
N ASP A 126 -4.26 2.67 -13.38
CA ASP A 126 -3.13 2.21 -14.18
C ASP A 126 -1.90 3.12 -14.10
N ARG A 127 -2.09 4.36 -13.64
CA ARG A 127 -1.00 5.34 -13.50
C ARG A 127 -0.48 5.39 -12.07
N ASP A 128 0.83 5.43 -11.94
CA ASP A 128 1.49 5.78 -10.69
C ASP A 128 1.78 7.30 -10.63
N LEU A 129 2.00 7.81 -9.43
CA LEU A 129 2.31 9.22 -9.22
C LEU A 129 3.61 9.62 -9.92
N ALA A 130 4.57 8.71 -10.10
CA ALA A 130 5.81 8.98 -10.82
C ALA A 130 5.56 9.41 -12.28
N THR A 131 4.46 8.95 -12.89
CA THR A 131 4.07 9.32 -14.26
C THR A 131 3.03 10.44 -14.31
N ALA A 132 2.50 10.87 -13.17
CA ALA A 132 1.44 11.88 -13.05
C ALA A 132 1.69 12.80 -11.85
N LEU A 133 2.94 13.30 -11.72
CA LEU A 133 3.31 14.22 -10.64
C LEU A 133 2.50 15.52 -10.74
N ASP A 134 1.81 15.82 -9.65
CA ASP A 134 0.95 16.99 -9.48
C ASP A 134 0.99 17.43 -8.02
N GLU A 135 1.00 18.74 -7.74
CA GLU A 135 1.08 19.28 -6.38
C GLU A 135 -0.11 18.82 -5.50
N ARG A 136 -1.33 18.79 -6.06
CA ARG A 136 -2.53 18.38 -5.30
C ARG A 136 -2.49 16.89 -4.94
N ALA A 137 -2.07 16.05 -5.89
CA ALA A 137 -1.89 14.63 -5.64
C ALA A 137 -0.80 14.39 -4.58
N THR A 138 0.30 15.14 -4.67
CA THR A 138 1.43 15.05 -3.76
C THR A 138 1.06 15.52 -2.35
N GLU A 139 0.31 16.62 -2.23
CA GLU A 139 -0.27 17.12 -0.97
C GLU A 139 -1.23 16.09 -0.35
N ALA A 140 -2.05 15.41 -1.17
CA ALA A 140 -2.94 14.36 -0.69
C ALA A 140 -2.14 13.17 -0.09
N VAL A 141 -1.00 12.80 -0.69
CA VAL A 141 -0.11 11.75 -0.14
C VAL A 141 0.45 12.18 1.22
N GLY A 142 0.82 13.46 1.40
CA GLY A 142 1.22 13.99 2.71
C GLY A 142 0.15 13.74 3.77
N ARG A 143 -1.11 14.07 3.48
CA ARG A 143 -2.25 13.79 4.38
C ARG A 143 -2.46 12.29 4.63
N HIS A 144 -2.22 11.44 3.63
CA HIS A 144 -2.36 9.99 3.79
C HIS A 144 -1.29 9.42 4.71
N LEU A 145 -0.03 9.80 4.54
CA LEU A 145 1.05 9.38 5.44
C LEU A 145 0.85 9.90 6.86
N ALA A 146 0.35 11.15 7.02
CA ALA A 146 0.03 11.68 8.34
C ALA A 146 -1.05 10.84 9.08
N ARG A 147 -2.12 10.44 8.37
CA ARG A 147 -3.15 9.55 8.94
C ARG A 147 -2.60 8.15 9.24
N LEU A 148 -1.75 7.62 8.37
CA LEU A 148 -1.10 6.33 8.54
C LEU A 148 -0.24 6.32 9.81
N HIS A 149 0.61 7.34 9.97
CA HIS A 149 1.48 7.51 11.13
C HIS A 149 0.67 7.76 12.41
N GLY A 150 -0.42 8.53 12.33
CA GLY A 150 -1.36 8.71 13.44
C GLY A 150 -2.04 7.42 13.91
N ALA A 151 -2.12 6.41 13.04
CA ALA A 151 -2.56 5.06 13.39
C ALA A 151 -1.42 4.14 13.85
N GLY A 152 -0.19 4.66 13.99
CA GLY A 152 0.98 3.90 14.39
C GLY A 152 1.48 2.93 13.30
N ILE A 153 1.23 3.20 12.04
CA ILE A 153 1.64 2.37 10.90
C ILE A 153 2.67 3.12 10.07
N VAL A 154 3.77 2.45 9.75
CA VAL A 154 4.78 2.87 8.77
C VAL A 154 4.55 2.10 7.48
N HIS A 155 4.61 2.77 6.34
CA HIS A 155 4.53 2.15 5.02
C HIS A 155 5.77 1.33 4.69
N GLY A 156 6.94 1.86 5.02
CA GLY A 156 8.25 1.24 4.83
C GLY A 156 8.88 1.39 3.44
N ASP A 157 8.07 1.76 2.42
CA ASP A 157 8.54 2.08 1.05
C ASP A 157 7.55 3.03 0.35
N PRO A 158 7.23 4.21 0.92
CA PRO A 158 6.31 5.15 0.29
C PRO A 158 7.02 5.90 -0.85
N THR A 159 7.03 5.31 -2.02
CA THR A 159 7.61 5.95 -3.21
C THR A 159 6.52 6.45 -4.15
N THR A 160 6.87 7.35 -5.08
CA THR A 160 5.93 7.84 -6.11
C THR A 160 5.37 6.72 -6.99
N ARG A 161 6.06 5.56 -7.07
CA ARG A 161 5.60 4.36 -7.78
C ARG A 161 4.61 3.53 -6.97
N ASN A 162 4.63 3.66 -5.64
CA ASN A 162 3.72 2.99 -4.72
C ASN A 162 2.50 3.86 -4.37
N VAL A 163 2.26 4.91 -5.16
CA VAL A 163 1.03 5.71 -5.14
C VAL A 163 0.34 5.56 -6.48
N ARG A 164 -0.92 5.12 -6.48
CA ARG A 164 -1.78 5.12 -7.66
C ARG A 164 -2.60 6.39 -7.72
N VAL A 165 -2.77 6.92 -8.93
CA VAL A 165 -3.57 8.10 -9.21
C VAL A 165 -4.74 7.68 -10.09
N SER A 166 -5.96 7.82 -9.58
CA SER A 166 -7.18 7.63 -10.35
C SER A 166 -7.57 8.96 -11.00
N PRO A 167 -7.77 9.01 -12.32
CA PRO A 167 -8.26 10.22 -12.99
C PRO A 167 -9.70 10.56 -12.62
N ASP A 168 -10.46 9.55 -12.22
CA ASP A 168 -11.85 9.69 -11.85
C ASP A 168 -11.92 9.79 -10.32
N GLY A 169 -11.88 11.01 -9.80
CA GLY A 169 -12.32 11.24 -8.41
C GLY A 169 -13.71 10.62 -8.26
N VAL A 170 -13.98 9.98 -7.11
CA VAL A 170 -15.20 9.23 -6.81
C VAL A 170 -16.42 9.92 -7.46
N GLU A 171 -17.05 9.24 -8.45
CA GLU A 171 -18.32 9.67 -9.00
C GLU A 171 -19.31 9.84 -7.86
N GLY A 172 -19.69 11.08 -7.56
CA GLY A 172 -20.72 11.36 -6.55
C GLY A 172 -20.46 12.55 -5.63
N ARG A 173 -19.28 13.16 -5.61
CA ARG A 173 -19.04 14.35 -4.80
C ARG A 173 -18.84 15.60 -5.66
N VAL A 174 -19.90 16.05 -6.29
CA VAL A 174 -19.96 17.39 -6.88
C VAL A 174 -20.23 18.37 -5.74
N GLU A 175 -19.18 18.83 -5.07
CA GLU A 175 -19.28 20.07 -4.31
C GLU A 175 -19.07 21.23 -5.30
N SER A 176 -20.07 22.06 -5.39
CA SER A 176 -20.14 23.25 -6.23
C SER A 176 -18.99 24.21 -5.89
N GLY A 177 -17.95 24.20 -6.70
CA GLY A 177 -16.83 25.14 -6.65
C GLY A 177 -15.97 24.98 -7.89
N ASP A 178 -15.53 26.08 -8.45
CA ASP A 178 -14.86 26.29 -9.75
C ASP A 178 -13.46 25.62 -9.90
N SER A 179 -13.18 24.57 -9.15
CA SER A 179 -11.93 23.80 -9.19
C SER A 179 -12.24 22.33 -9.45
N ALA A 180 -11.63 21.77 -10.48
CA ALA A 180 -11.69 20.31 -10.72
C ALA A 180 -11.36 19.54 -9.43
N PRO A 181 -12.07 18.44 -9.11
CA PRO A 181 -11.76 17.65 -7.94
C PRO A 181 -10.31 17.17 -7.98
N ALA A 182 -9.65 17.16 -6.81
CA ALA A 182 -8.29 16.63 -6.72
C ALA A 182 -8.30 15.15 -7.14
N PRO A 183 -7.28 14.68 -7.88
CA PRO A 183 -7.21 13.28 -8.27
C PRO A 183 -7.16 12.41 -7.01
N GLU A 184 -7.90 11.31 -7.03
CA GLU A 184 -7.86 10.36 -5.91
C GLU A 184 -6.54 9.59 -5.94
N THR A 185 -5.83 9.59 -4.81
CA THR A 185 -4.55 8.90 -4.66
C THR A 185 -4.68 7.74 -3.67
N TYR A 186 -4.09 6.60 -4.02
CA TYR A 186 -4.12 5.38 -3.22
C TYR A 186 -2.70 4.94 -2.88
N LEU A 187 -2.42 4.70 -1.60
CA LEU A 187 -1.20 4.02 -1.18
C LEU A 187 -1.32 2.52 -1.45
N ILE A 188 -0.32 1.94 -2.10
CA ILE A 188 -0.25 0.51 -2.42
C ILE A 188 1.06 -0.10 -1.94
N ASP A 189 1.10 -1.43 -1.81
CA ASP A 189 2.31 -2.19 -1.47
C ASP A 189 2.85 -1.95 -0.06
N PHE A 190 2.08 -2.41 0.94
CA PHE A 190 2.47 -2.43 2.36
C PHE A 190 3.40 -3.61 2.71
N GLY A 191 4.10 -4.18 1.73
CA GLY A 191 4.95 -5.37 1.91
C GLY A 191 6.17 -5.17 2.81
N LEU A 192 6.57 -3.93 3.09
CA LEU A 192 7.61 -3.53 4.03
C LEU A 192 7.07 -2.75 5.24
N GLY A 193 5.75 -2.59 5.33
CA GLY A 193 5.11 -1.87 6.42
C GLY A 193 5.16 -2.61 7.75
N TYR A 194 5.06 -1.86 8.81
CA TYR A 194 5.03 -2.36 10.19
C TYR A 194 4.39 -1.36 11.16
N HIS A 195 4.10 -1.82 12.38
CA HIS A 195 3.60 -0.95 13.43
C HIS A 195 4.74 -0.38 14.27
N THR A 196 4.67 0.91 14.55
CA THR A 196 5.60 1.61 15.43
C THR A 196 4.96 2.88 15.99
N GLY A 197 5.44 3.32 17.15
CA GLY A 197 5.17 4.66 17.72
C GLY A 197 6.39 5.57 17.66
N HIS A 198 7.46 5.19 16.95
CA HIS A 198 8.71 5.96 16.93
C HIS A 198 8.67 7.04 15.85
N VAL A 199 8.91 8.28 16.25
CA VAL A 199 8.95 9.46 15.37
C VAL A 199 10.01 9.32 14.28
N GLU A 200 11.14 8.66 14.59
CA GLU A 200 12.21 8.38 13.63
C GLU A 200 11.73 7.54 12.43
N ASP A 201 10.90 6.52 12.68
CA ASP A 201 10.41 5.64 11.64
C ASP A 201 9.41 6.39 10.74
N HIS A 202 8.56 7.22 11.33
CA HIS A 202 7.65 8.10 10.60
C HIS A 202 8.42 9.11 9.74
N ALA A 203 9.45 9.75 10.30
CA ALA A 203 10.30 10.68 9.54
C ALA A 203 11.06 9.99 8.41
N MET A 204 11.44 8.71 8.59
CA MET A 204 12.09 7.93 7.53
C MET A 204 11.14 7.66 6.36
N ASP A 205 9.86 7.37 6.61
CA ASP A 205 8.84 7.25 5.56
C ASP A 205 8.75 8.55 4.74
N LEU A 206 8.69 9.71 5.42
CA LEU A 206 8.68 11.00 4.72
C LEU A 206 9.94 11.23 3.90
N HIS A 207 11.12 10.89 4.46
CA HIS A 207 12.40 11.03 3.77
C HIS A 207 12.48 10.17 2.51
N VAL A 208 11.96 8.93 2.56
CA VAL A 208 11.88 8.04 1.39
C VAL A 208 10.98 8.63 0.31
N PHE A 209 9.83 9.19 0.70
CA PHE A 209 8.92 9.80 -0.28
C PHE A 209 9.53 11.04 -0.93
N GLU A 210 10.13 11.96 -0.17
CA GLU A 210 10.85 13.11 -0.73
C GLU A 210 12.00 12.68 -1.65
N GLY A 211 12.78 11.68 -1.26
CA GLY A 211 13.83 11.11 -2.10
C GLY A 211 13.29 10.60 -3.43
N SER A 212 12.10 9.98 -3.39
CA SER A 212 11.41 9.50 -4.59
C SER A 212 10.92 10.66 -5.48
N ILE A 213 10.42 11.76 -4.91
CA ILE A 213 10.06 12.97 -5.67
C ILE A 213 11.31 13.55 -6.35
N ARG A 214 12.42 13.75 -5.60
CA ARG A 214 13.68 14.27 -6.14
C ARG A 214 14.25 13.41 -7.28
N ALA A 215 14.07 12.09 -7.21
CA ALA A 215 14.51 11.17 -8.25
C ALA A 215 13.62 11.16 -9.50
N THR A 216 12.39 11.68 -9.41
CA THR A 216 11.39 11.56 -10.47
C THR A 216 11.07 12.90 -11.12
N ALA A 217 11.00 13.98 -10.34
CA ALA A 217 10.59 15.31 -10.80
C ALA A 217 11.74 16.10 -11.41
N THR A 218 11.44 16.90 -12.44
CA THR A 218 12.38 17.87 -13.00
C THR A 218 12.53 19.08 -12.07
N ASP A 219 11.43 19.51 -11.43
CA ASP A 219 11.39 20.56 -10.41
C ASP A 219 10.73 19.96 -9.14
N PRO A 220 11.52 19.44 -8.17
CA PRO A 220 10.98 18.77 -7.02
C PRO A 220 10.48 19.70 -5.91
N ASP A 221 10.99 20.94 -5.82
CA ASP A 221 10.77 21.81 -4.67
C ASP A 221 9.29 22.17 -4.43
N PRO A 222 8.49 22.55 -5.44
CA PRO A 222 7.06 22.81 -5.24
C PRO A 222 6.29 21.57 -4.77
N LEU A 223 6.67 20.39 -5.28
CA LEU A 223 6.03 19.11 -4.93
C LEU A 223 6.36 18.71 -3.49
N ILE A 224 7.60 18.91 -3.05
CA ILE A 224 8.03 18.64 -1.67
C ILE A 224 7.30 19.60 -0.71
N ALA A 225 7.22 20.89 -1.06
CA ALA A 225 6.48 21.86 -0.27
C ALA A 225 4.99 21.50 -0.13
N ALA A 226 4.35 21.06 -1.23
CA ALA A 226 2.96 20.58 -1.20
C ALA A 226 2.81 19.32 -0.34
N PHE A 227 3.75 18.38 -0.43
CA PHE A 227 3.78 17.16 0.38
C PHE A 227 3.89 17.46 1.89
N GLU A 228 4.88 18.29 2.27
CA GLU A 228 5.07 18.69 3.68
C GLU A 228 3.85 19.44 4.21
N SER A 229 3.27 20.36 3.43
CA SER A 229 2.04 21.07 3.77
C SER A 229 0.86 20.12 4.02
N GLY A 230 0.71 19.11 3.15
CA GLY A 230 -0.30 18.08 3.32
C GLY A 230 -0.11 17.26 4.59
N TYR A 231 1.13 16.93 4.93
CA TYR A 231 1.45 16.23 6.17
C TYR A 231 1.19 17.10 7.41
N GLU A 232 1.66 18.34 7.41
CA GLU A 232 1.50 19.30 8.51
C GLU A 232 0.04 19.56 8.86
N ALA A 233 -0.85 19.56 7.87
CA ALA A 233 -2.27 19.80 8.06
C ALA A 233 -2.98 18.76 8.94
N VAL A 234 -2.43 17.55 9.08
CA VAL A 234 -3.08 16.40 9.76
C VAL A 234 -2.14 15.68 10.72
N GLY A 235 -0.83 15.74 10.49
CA GLY A 235 0.18 14.96 11.18
C GLY A 235 0.77 15.65 12.41
N ASP A 236 1.74 14.96 13.02
CA ASP A 236 2.50 15.48 14.13
C ASP A 236 3.69 16.32 13.63
N GLY A 237 3.80 17.57 14.10
CA GLY A 237 4.89 18.48 13.77
C GLY A 237 6.27 17.97 14.17
N GLU A 238 6.36 17.15 15.22
CA GLU A 238 7.63 16.53 15.67
C GLU A 238 8.24 15.64 14.57
N VAL A 239 7.39 14.99 13.74
CA VAL A 239 7.87 14.16 12.63
C VAL A 239 8.53 15.01 11.55
N LEU A 240 7.97 16.19 11.23
CA LEU A 240 8.58 17.12 10.26
C LEU A 240 9.88 17.74 10.79
N GLU A 241 9.96 18.02 12.10
CA GLU A 241 11.22 18.46 12.71
C GLU A 241 12.29 17.37 12.59
N ARG A 242 11.93 16.12 12.87
CA ARG A 242 12.82 14.98 12.73
C ARG A 242 13.23 14.71 11.27
N LEU A 243 12.35 14.92 10.31
CA LEU A 243 12.66 14.83 8.87
C LEU A 243 13.79 15.79 8.49
N ARG A 244 13.75 17.04 8.98
CA ARG A 244 14.81 18.04 8.74
C ARG A 244 16.15 17.59 9.32
N ASP A 245 16.14 17.03 10.54
CA ASP A 245 17.33 16.47 11.16
C ASP A 245 17.96 15.31 10.35
N VAL A 246 17.12 14.45 9.77
CA VAL A 246 17.56 13.32 8.93
C VAL A 246 18.17 13.83 7.63
N ALA A 247 17.53 14.80 6.99
CA ALA A 247 18.02 15.42 5.75
C ALA A 247 19.39 16.09 5.92
N ASP A 248 19.62 16.77 7.07
CA ASP A 248 20.90 17.43 7.36
C ASP A 248 22.04 16.42 7.58
N ARG A 249 21.78 15.29 8.26
CA ARG A 249 22.80 14.24 8.45
C ARG A 249 23.24 13.59 7.14
N GLY A 250 22.35 13.50 6.14
CA GLY A 250 22.65 12.95 4.82
C GLY A 250 23.59 13.81 3.98
N ARG A 251 23.68 15.13 4.26
CA ARG A 251 24.54 16.09 3.51
C ARG A 251 26.02 16.06 3.94
N TYR A 252 26.35 15.44 5.05
CA TYR A 252 27.72 15.37 5.59
C TYR A 252 28.44 14.04 5.37
N ARG A 253 27.99 13.22 4.39
CA ARG A 253 28.67 11.98 4.01
C ARG A 253 29.18 12.00 2.57
#